data_964ad7bb40a1827fe64e68320894d197
#
_entry.id   964ad7bb40a1827fe64e68320894d197
#
_cell.length_a   1.000
_cell.length_b   1.000
_cell.length_c   1.000
_cell.angle_alpha   90.00
_cell.angle_beta   90.00
_cell.angle_gamma   90.00
#
_symmetry.space_group_name_H-M   'P 1'
#
loop_
_entity.id
_entity.type
_entity.pdbx_description
1 polymer ?
#
loop_
_entity_poly.entity_id
_entity_poly.type
_entity_poly.pdbx_seq_one_letter_code
_entity_poly.pdbx_strand_id
1 'polypeptide(L)'
;LHEVPGVKVKELTVEPGKSLSMQRHQYRSEYWLVSEGAAIVNRWHEDYDLPPVILNKHDEYCITTNEWHQLTNPNQEPVRVVEIQYGEQCIEEDIERK
;
A
#
# COMPACT_ATOMS: atom_id res chain seq x y z
N LEU A 1 10.17 10.35 8.28
CA LEU A 1 9.51 10.88 7.09
C LEU A 1 10.47 11.72 6.27
N HIS A 2 10.55 11.42 4.98
CA HIS A 2 11.44 12.13 4.05
C HIS A 2 10.63 12.52 2.82
N GLU A 3 10.74 13.77 2.40
CA GLU A 3 10.06 14.30 1.22
C GLU A 3 11.00 15.12 0.36
N VAL A 4 10.97 14.84 -0.95
CA VAL A 4 11.57 15.67 -1.99
C VAL A 4 10.56 15.76 -3.13
N PRO A 5 10.70 16.71 -4.07
CA PRO A 5 9.78 16.76 -5.21
C PRO A 5 9.68 15.40 -5.90
N GLY A 6 8.45 14.88 -6.00
CA GLY A 6 8.17 13.59 -6.66
C GLY A 6 8.46 12.35 -5.84
N VAL A 7 8.92 12.48 -4.60
CA VAL A 7 9.19 11.33 -3.73
C VAL A 7 8.75 11.63 -2.30
N LYS A 8 8.08 10.68 -1.68
CA LYS A 8 7.70 10.75 -0.27
C LYS A 8 7.94 9.39 0.36
N VAL A 9 8.57 9.35 1.52
CA VAL A 9 8.80 8.11 2.27
C VAL A 9 8.08 8.19 3.60
N LYS A 10 7.33 7.15 3.95
CA LYS A 10 6.66 7.10 5.24
C LYS A 10 6.51 5.66 5.71
N GLU A 11 6.17 5.49 6.98
CA GLU A 11 5.88 4.19 7.57
C GLU A 11 4.37 4.08 7.79
N LEU A 12 3.81 2.94 7.41
CA LEU A 12 2.43 2.59 7.68
C LEU A 12 2.41 1.53 8.77
N THR A 13 1.49 1.68 9.72
CA THR A 13 1.24 0.65 10.73
C THR A 13 -0.21 0.23 10.61
N VAL A 14 -0.44 -1.09 10.51
CA VAL A 14 -1.78 -1.65 10.48
C VAL A 14 -1.93 -2.55 11.70
N GLU A 15 -2.85 -2.16 12.59
CA GLU A 15 -3.09 -2.91 13.81
C GLU A 15 -3.72 -4.27 13.52
N PRO A 16 -3.61 -5.23 14.46
CA PRO A 16 -4.18 -6.56 14.27
C PRO A 16 -5.65 -6.52 13.90
N GLY A 17 -6.02 -7.28 12.87
CA GLY A 17 -7.39 -7.39 12.41
C GLY A 17 -7.94 -6.17 11.67
N LYS A 18 -7.10 -5.20 11.35
CA LYS A 18 -7.52 -3.96 10.69
C LYS A 18 -7.08 -3.93 9.23
N SER A 19 -7.70 -3.04 8.47
CA SER A 19 -7.38 -2.80 7.07
C SER A 19 -7.38 -1.31 6.79
N LEU A 20 -6.55 -0.89 5.86
CA LEU A 20 -6.67 0.43 5.26
C LEU A 20 -7.79 0.40 4.22
N SER A 21 -8.20 1.54 3.70
CA SER A 21 -9.25 1.56 2.67
C SER A 21 -8.74 0.96 1.36
N MET A 22 -9.66 0.42 0.57
CA MET A 22 -9.39 0.08 -0.82
C MET A 22 -9.28 1.39 -1.59
N GLN A 23 -8.13 1.65 -2.23
CA GLN A 23 -7.84 2.95 -2.81
C GLN A 23 -6.95 2.84 -4.04
N ARG A 24 -6.94 3.91 -4.84
CA ARG A 24 -6.00 4.06 -5.95
C ARG A 24 -5.56 5.50 -6.08
N HIS A 25 -4.45 5.71 -6.78
CA HIS A 25 -3.85 7.03 -6.99
C HIS A 25 -3.58 7.23 -8.48
N GLN A 26 -3.84 8.44 -8.98
CA GLN A 26 -3.72 8.73 -10.40
C GLN A 26 -2.31 9.13 -10.81
N TYR A 27 -1.59 9.83 -9.94
CA TYR A 27 -0.32 10.48 -10.30
C TYR A 27 0.90 9.90 -9.61
N ARG A 28 0.73 8.87 -8.77
CA ARG A 28 1.86 8.26 -8.07
C ARG A 28 1.81 6.76 -8.11
N SER A 29 2.99 6.16 -8.04
CA SER A 29 3.16 4.75 -7.75
C SER A 29 3.66 4.61 -6.32
N GLU A 30 3.60 3.39 -5.79
CA GLU A 30 4.05 3.12 -4.43
C GLU A 30 4.91 1.86 -4.42
N TYR A 31 5.93 1.88 -3.58
CA TYR A 31 6.75 0.72 -3.29
C TYR A 31 6.61 0.42 -1.80
N TRP A 32 6.27 -0.82 -1.47
CA TRP A 32 6.08 -1.26 -0.10
C TRP A 32 7.12 -2.31 0.27
N LEU A 33 7.74 -2.14 1.43
CA LEU A 33 8.61 -3.15 2.04
C LEU A 33 8.06 -3.46 3.43
N VAL A 34 7.71 -4.72 3.69
CA VAL A 34 7.23 -5.13 5.01
C VAL A 34 8.41 -5.21 5.95
N SER A 35 8.45 -4.34 6.96
CA SER A 35 9.53 -4.31 7.94
C SER A 35 9.24 -5.16 9.16
N GLU A 36 7.96 -5.35 9.52
CA GLU A 36 7.54 -6.21 10.61
C GLU A 36 6.20 -6.85 10.30
N GLY A 37 6.04 -8.11 10.72
CA GLY A 37 4.80 -8.85 10.58
C GLY A 37 4.60 -9.39 9.19
N ALA A 38 3.35 -9.73 8.88
CA ALA A 38 2.93 -10.21 7.56
C ALA A 38 1.61 -9.58 7.22
N ALA A 39 1.42 -9.26 5.95
CA ALA A 39 0.24 -8.56 5.48
C ALA A 39 -0.37 -9.24 4.27
N ILE A 40 -1.60 -8.86 3.96
CA ILE A 40 -2.27 -9.27 2.72
C ILE A 40 -2.57 -7.99 1.96
N VAL A 41 -2.23 -7.98 0.66
CA VAL A 41 -2.65 -6.93 -0.26
C VAL A 41 -3.84 -7.44 -1.03
N ASN A 42 -4.99 -6.83 -0.80
CA ASN A 42 -6.17 -7.09 -1.60
C ASN A 42 -6.14 -6.17 -2.81
N ARG A 43 -6.53 -6.72 -3.97
CA ARG A 43 -6.53 -5.99 -5.23
C ARG A 43 -7.92 -6.08 -5.85
N TRP A 44 -8.28 -5.09 -6.64
CA TRP A 44 -9.59 -5.11 -7.29
C TRP A 44 -9.46 -4.62 -8.73
N HIS A 45 -10.21 -5.25 -9.62
CA HIS A 45 -10.36 -4.83 -11.01
C HIS A 45 -11.78 -5.17 -11.44
N GLU A 46 -12.42 -4.30 -12.20
CA GLU A 46 -13.82 -4.51 -12.56
C GLU A 46 -14.04 -5.69 -13.49
N ASP A 47 -13.03 -6.08 -14.27
CA ASP A 47 -13.15 -7.16 -15.25
C ASP A 47 -12.55 -8.48 -14.81
N TYR A 48 -11.78 -8.51 -13.72
CA TYR A 48 -11.06 -9.70 -13.28
C TYR A 48 -11.18 -9.92 -11.79
N ASP A 49 -11.15 -11.19 -11.40
CA ASP A 49 -10.89 -11.55 -10.02
C ASP A 49 -9.37 -11.61 -9.83
N LEU A 50 -8.84 -10.75 -8.98
CA LEU A 50 -7.42 -10.74 -8.66
C LEU A 50 -7.21 -11.40 -7.30
N PRO A 51 -6.39 -12.46 -7.24
CA PRO A 51 -6.11 -13.09 -5.96
C PRO A 51 -5.32 -12.15 -5.05
N PRO A 52 -5.54 -12.21 -3.73
CA PRO A 52 -4.75 -11.42 -2.80
C PRO A 52 -3.29 -11.86 -2.82
N VAL A 53 -2.40 -10.93 -2.47
CA VAL A 53 -0.97 -11.20 -2.40
C VAL A 53 -0.56 -11.22 -0.94
N ILE A 54 0.10 -12.30 -0.53
CA ILE A 54 0.61 -12.44 0.83
C ILE A 54 2.03 -11.90 0.87
N LEU A 55 2.28 -10.95 1.78
CA LEU A 55 3.59 -10.35 1.99
C LEU A 55 4.10 -10.74 3.36
N ASN A 56 5.19 -11.48 3.39
CA ASN A 56 5.87 -11.82 4.64
C ASN A 56 6.91 -10.75 4.96
N LYS A 57 7.50 -10.83 6.15
CA LYS A 57 8.53 -9.88 6.55
C LYS A 57 9.63 -9.83 5.50
N HIS A 58 9.99 -8.61 5.11
CA HIS A 58 10.99 -8.26 4.08
C HIS A 58 10.55 -8.51 2.64
N ASP A 59 9.31 -8.89 2.42
CA ASP A 59 8.75 -8.94 1.06
C ASP A 59 8.44 -7.52 0.57
N GLU A 60 8.48 -7.37 -0.74
CA GLU A 60 8.25 -6.12 -1.44
C GLU A 60 7.03 -6.20 -2.33
N TYR A 61 6.35 -5.09 -2.52
CA TYR A 61 5.22 -5.01 -3.44
C TYR A 61 5.17 -3.63 -4.09
N CYS A 62 5.07 -3.60 -5.42
CA CYS A 62 4.98 -2.36 -6.18
C CYS A 62 3.54 -2.14 -6.64
N ILE A 63 3.03 -0.94 -6.42
CA ILE A 63 1.70 -0.53 -6.82
C ILE A 63 1.84 0.54 -7.89
N THR A 64 1.29 0.27 -9.07
CA THR A 64 1.34 1.23 -10.17
C THR A 64 0.18 2.21 -10.08
N THR A 65 0.26 3.30 -10.83
CA THR A 65 -0.82 4.28 -10.90
C THR A 65 -2.13 3.60 -11.29
N ASN A 66 -3.23 4.07 -10.70
CA ASN A 66 -4.60 3.59 -10.94
C ASN A 66 -4.87 2.14 -10.52
N GLU A 67 -3.95 1.47 -9.86
CA GLU A 67 -4.15 0.12 -9.37
C GLU A 67 -4.87 0.16 -8.02
N TRP A 68 -6.03 -0.50 -7.94
CA TRP A 68 -6.79 -0.61 -6.68
C TRP A 68 -6.06 -1.55 -5.72
N HIS A 69 -5.83 -1.07 -4.51
CA HIS A 69 -5.09 -1.82 -3.51
C HIS A 69 -5.59 -1.53 -2.10
N GLN A 70 -5.45 -2.53 -1.23
CA GLN A 70 -5.84 -2.42 0.19
C GLN A 70 -4.88 -3.26 1.02
N LEU A 71 -4.27 -2.65 2.01
CA LEU A 71 -3.39 -3.35 2.95
C LEU A 71 -4.21 -3.85 4.13
N THR A 72 -4.11 -5.14 4.43
CA THR A 72 -4.88 -5.81 5.49
C THR A 72 -3.94 -6.58 6.40
N ASN A 73 -4.19 -6.50 7.69
CA ASN A 73 -3.47 -7.29 8.69
C ASN A 73 -4.42 -8.33 9.31
N PRO A 74 -4.37 -9.60 8.86
CA PRO A 74 -5.22 -10.64 9.43
C PRO A 74 -4.62 -11.29 10.69
N ASN A 75 -3.46 -10.85 11.14
CA ASN A 75 -2.70 -11.51 12.20
C ASN A 75 -2.98 -10.88 13.56
N GLN A 76 -2.30 -11.39 14.59
CA GLN A 76 -2.44 -10.91 15.97
C GLN A 76 -1.36 -9.93 16.37
N GLU A 77 -0.38 -9.69 15.50
CA GLU A 77 0.70 -8.73 15.71
C GLU A 77 0.54 -7.57 14.74
N PRO A 78 1.03 -6.37 15.09
CA PRO A 78 1.01 -5.25 14.15
C PRO A 78 1.84 -5.53 12.91
N VAL A 79 1.45 -4.94 11.79
CA VAL A 79 2.22 -4.95 10.55
C VAL A 79 2.79 -3.55 10.33
N ARG A 80 4.07 -3.49 10.01
CA ARG A 80 4.74 -2.23 9.65
C ARG A 80 5.29 -2.33 8.24
N VAL A 81 5.01 -1.30 7.45
CA VAL A 81 5.40 -1.24 6.04
C VAL A 81 6.09 0.10 5.79
N VAL A 82 7.26 0.04 5.18
CA VAL A 82 7.92 1.24 4.66
C VAL A 82 7.33 1.51 3.28
N GLU A 83 6.78 2.69 3.09
CA GLU A 83 6.14 3.08 1.83
C GLU A 83 6.95 4.20 1.16
N ILE A 84 7.29 3.98 -0.09
CA ILE A 84 7.89 5.01 -0.94
C ILE A 84 6.87 5.37 -2.01
N GLN A 85 6.43 6.63 -2.01
CA GLN A 85 5.54 7.17 -3.04
C GLN A 85 6.40 7.92 -4.04
N TYR A 86 6.16 7.72 -5.33
CA TYR A 86 6.93 8.40 -6.36
C TYR A 86 6.08 8.60 -7.62
N GLY A 87 6.36 9.67 -8.34
CA GLY A 87 5.63 10.00 -9.55
C GLY A 87 5.50 11.50 -9.74
N GLU A 88 4.55 11.92 -10.55
CA GLU A 88 4.34 13.34 -10.86
C GLU A 88 3.89 14.13 -9.63
N GLN A 89 3.03 13.54 -8.79
CA GLN A 89 2.51 14.20 -7.60
C GLN A 89 2.38 13.20 -6.46
N CYS A 90 2.93 13.55 -5.31
CA CYS A 90 2.78 12.74 -4.09
C CYS A 90 2.01 13.57 -3.06
N ILE A 91 0.73 13.85 -3.35
CA ILE A 91 -0.15 14.65 -2.52
C ILE A 91 -1.29 13.78 -1.97
N GLU A 92 -1.78 14.15 -0.79
CA GLU A 92 -2.83 13.38 -0.11
C GLU A 92 -4.16 13.42 -0.86
N GLU A 93 -4.43 14.48 -1.62
CA GLU A 93 -5.65 14.65 -2.39
C GLU A 93 -5.74 13.71 -3.59
N ASP A 94 -4.61 13.16 -4.03
CA ASP A 94 -4.58 12.18 -5.13
C ASP A 94 -4.97 10.80 -4.61
N ILE A 95 -6.24 10.66 -4.29
CA ILE A 95 -6.76 9.39 -3.76
C ILE A 95 -8.22 9.21 -4.18
N GLU A 96 -8.53 8.00 -4.60
CA GLU A 96 -9.89 7.56 -4.84
C GLU A 96 -10.13 6.35 -3.95
N ARG A 97 -11.25 6.33 -3.24
CA ARG A 97 -11.60 5.24 -2.33
C ARG A 97 -12.81 4.48 -2.86
N LYS A 98 -12.79 3.20 -2.60
CA LYS A 98 -13.86 2.34 -3.04
C LYS A 98 -14.76 1.93 -1.86
#